data_4e07a8c53fd2be4ac6636c8975f1b717
#
_entry.id   4e07a8c53fd2be4ac6636c8975f1b717
#
_cell.length_a   1.000
_cell.length_b   1.000
_cell.length_c   1.000
_cell.angle_alpha   90.00
_cell.angle_beta   90.00
_cell.angle_gamma   90.00
#
_symmetry.space_group_name_H-M   'P 1'
#
loop_
_entity.id
_entity.type
_entity.pdbx_description
1 polymer ?
#
loop_
_entity_poly.entity_id
_entity_poly.type
_entity_poly.pdbx_seq_one_letter_code
_entity_poly.pdbx_strand_id
1 'polypeptide(L)'
;MFAWLMGLKSISPAGLHRLMQDKPVTAIDVNSRQSWVQARVPGALNLDPAGYDEKNLPADKDSLLVFYCSNPLCRKAPNAARRAKQMGYGNVHVMSAGITGWLNAKLPTESGE
;
A
#
# COMPACT_ATOMS: atom_id res chain seq x y z
N MET A 1 7.66 14.89 5.08
CA MET A 1 6.67 13.81 5.02
C MET A 1 5.28 14.34 5.32
N PHE A 2 4.35 14.09 4.45
CA PHE A 2 3.03 14.73 4.50
C PHE A 2 1.87 13.78 4.80
N ALA A 3 2.16 12.50 5.02
CA ALA A 3 1.07 11.52 5.24
C ALA A 3 0.21 11.90 6.44
N TRP A 4 0.83 12.33 7.54
CA TRP A 4 0.10 12.70 8.75
C TRP A 4 -0.81 13.92 8.54
N LEU A 5 -0.43 14.84 7.63
CA LEU A 5 -1.25 16.01 7.32
C LEU A 5 -2.53 15.62 6.59
N MET A 6 -2.53 14.46 5.94
CA MET A 6 -3.70 13.94 5.24
C MET A 6 -4.51 12.98 6.11
N GLY A 7 -4.16 12.83 7.39
CA GLY A 7 -4.79 11.84 8.25
C GLY A 7 -4.33 10.43 7.97
N LEU A 8 -3.18 10.28 7.30
CA LEU A 8 -2.60 8.99 6.95
C LEU A 8 -1.50 8.63 7.94
N LYS A 9 -1.29 7.33 8.13
CA LYS A 9 -0.23 6.81 8.99
C LYS A 9 0.88 6.25 8.12
N SER A 10 2.13 6.37 8.57
CA SER A 10 3.28 5.79 7.89
C SER A 10 3.64 4.45 8.51
N ILE A 11 4.15 3.54 7.69
CA ILE A 11 4.64 2.25 8.17
C ILE A 11 5.90 1.89 7.40
N SER A 12 6.88 1.32 8.10
CA SER A 12 8.12 0.87 7.48
C SER A 12 7.93 -0.52 6.84
N PRO A 13 8.83 -0.93 5.93
CA PRO A 13 8.78 -2.29 5.39
C PRO A 13 8.81 -3.36 6.48
N ALA A 14 9.72 -3.24 7.45
CA ALA A 14 9.79 -4.20 8.54
C ALA A 14 8.51 -4.18 9.38
N GLY A 15 7.96 -3.01 9.61
CA GLY A 15 6.72 -2.86 10.36
C GLY A 15 5.55 -3.52 9.65
N LEU A 16 5.44 -3.31 8.33
CA LEU A 16 4.38 -3.94 7.55
C LEU A 16 4.54 -5.46 7.55
N HIS A 17 5.76 -5.95 7.35
CA HIS A 17 6.01 -7.38 7.33
C HIS A 17 5.58 -8.02 8.65
N ARG A 18 5.92 -7.39 9.78
CA ARG A 18 5.52 -7.89 11.09
C ARG A 18 4.02 -7.86 11.27
N LEU A 19 3.38 -6.77 10.85
CA LEU A 19 1.94 -6.61 10.99
C LEU A 19 1.17 -7.66 10.21
N MET A 20 1.66 -7.99 9.01
CA MET A 20 1.01 -8.99 8.15
C MET A 20 1.01 -10.38 8.78
N GLN A 21 1.92 -10.65 9.71
CA GLN A 21 1.98 -11.93 10.39
C GLN A 21 1.03 -12.01 11.58
N ASP A 22 0.58 -10.86 12.08
CA ASP A 22 -0.29 -10.79 13.24
C ASP A 22 -1.76 -10.68 12.90
N LYS A 23 -2.10 -10.02 11.80
CA LYS A 23 -3.49 -9.73 11.48
C LYS A 23 -3.67 -9.54 9.99
N PRO A 24 -4.92 -9.59 9.50
CA PRO A 24 -5.20 -9.35 8.09
C PRO A 24 -4.83 -7.92 7.70
N VAL A 25 -4.09 -7.78 6.61
CA VAL A 25 -3.72 -6.49 6.04
C VAL A 25 -3.97 -6.57 4.54
N THR A 26 -4.56 -5.51 4.00
CA THR A 26 -4.69 -5.38 2.55
C THR A 26 -3.61 -4.44 2.07
N ALA A 27 -2.58 -4.99 1.43
CA ALA A 27 -1.52 -4.20 0.82
C ALA A 27 -1.94 -3.86 -0.60
N ILE A 28 -1.72 -2.62 -1.01
CA ILE A 28 -2.16 -2.12 -2.32
C ILE A 28 -0.97 -1.48 -3.01
N ASP A 29 -0.56 -2.11 -4.11
CA ASP A 29 0.53 -1.66 -4.96
C ASP A 29 -0.06 -0.76 -6.04
N VAL A 30 0.34 0.51 -6.06
CA VAL A 30 -0.17 1.45 -7.06
C VAL A 30 0.85 1.75 -8.14
N ASN A 31 1.85 0.89 -8.27
CA ASN A 31 2.77 0.92 -9.40
C ASN A 31 2.06 0.39 -10.65
N SER A 32 2.74 0.45 -11.78
CA SER A 32 2.21 -0.16 -12.99
C SER A 32 2.04 -1.66 -12.80
N ARG A 33 1.14 -2.26 -13.59
CA ARG A 33 0.97 -3.71 -13.56
C ARG A 33 2.30 -4.42 -13.85
N GLN A 34 3.09 -3.89 -14.77
CA GLN A 34 4.37 -4.49 -15.11
C GLN A 34 5.31 -4.56 -13.91
N SER A 35 5.40 -3.48 -13.13
CA SER A 35 6.20 -3.48 -11.91
C SER A 35 5.65 -4.45 -10.88
N TRP A 36 4.33 -4.48 -10.71
CA TRP A 36 3.66 -5.37 -9.77
C TRP A 36 3.93 -6.84 -10.12
N VAL A 37 3.94 -7.17 -11.41
CA VAL A 37 4.25 -8.53 -11.86
C VAL A 37 5.70 -8.90 -11.54
N GLN A 38 6.62 -7.95 -11.66
CA GLN A 38 8.03 -8.21 -11.39
C GLN A 38 8.32 -8.49 -9.91
N ALA A 39 7.76 -7.70 -9.03
CA ALA A 39 7.95 -7.91 -7.58
C ALA A 39 6.92 -7.09 -6.81
N ARG A 40 6.30 -7.72 -5.83
CA ARG A 40 5.33 -7.06 -4.97
C ARG A 40 5.40 -7.61 -3.56
N VAL A 41 4.88 -6.84 -2.63
CA VAL A 41 4.61 -7.33 -1.28
C VAL A 41 3.65 -8.52 -1.41
N PRO A 42 3.88 -9.63 -0.71
CA PRO A 42 3.02 -10.81 -0.85
C PRO A 42 1.54 -10.47 -0.63
N GLY A 43 0.71 -10.91 -1.56
CA GLY A 43 -0.74 -10.69 -1.49
C GLY A 43 -1.20 -9.31 -1.92
N ALA A 44 -0.29 -8.44 -2.36
CA ALA A 44 -0.67 -7.07 -2.71
C ALA A 44 -1.57 -7.03 -3.95
N LEU A 45 -2.62 -6.23 -3.84
CA LEU A 45 -3.47 -5.89 -4.99
C LEU A 45 -2.76 -4.86 -5.84
N ASN A 46 -3.04 -4.85 -7.14
CA ASN A 46 -2.55 -3.83 -8.04
C ASN A 46 -3.71 -2.94 -8.46
N LEU A 47 -3.70 -1.69 -8.06
CA LEU A 47 -4.77 -0.76 -8.38
C LEU A 47 -4.22 0.50 -9.03
N ASP A 48 -5.01 1.09 -9.91
CA ASP A 48 -4.71 2.39 -10.50
C ASP A 48 -4.95 3.47 -9.44
N PRO A 49 -3.93 4.24 -9.05
CA PRO A 49 -4.08 5.21 -7.96
C PRO A 49 -5.14 6.28 -8.23
N ALA A 50 -5.41 6.57 -9.49
CA ALA A 50 -6.37 7.59 -9.89
C ALA A 50 -7.73 7.05 -10.28
N GLY A 51 -7.84 5.74 -10.52
CA GLY A 51 -9.03 5.18 -11.13
C GLY A 51 -9.72 4.06 -10.36
N TYR A 52 -9.20 3.66 -9.21
CA TYR A 52 -9.84 2.60 -8.43
C TYR A 52 -11.06 3.15 -7.67
N ASP A 53 -11.97 2.24 -7.28
CA ASP A 53 -13.13 2.62 -6.48
C ASP A 53 -13.33 1.65 -5.31
N GLU A 54 -14.41 1.84 -4.56
CA GLU A 54 -14.68 1.04 -3.37
C GLU A 54 -14.80 -0.45 -3.64
N LYS A 55 -15.21 -0.83 -4.85
CA LYS A 55 -15.36 -2.25 -5.19
C LYS A 55 -14.02 -2.97 -5.19
N ASN A 56 -12.94 -2.22 -5.37
CA ASN A 56 -11.59 -2.78 -5.38
C ASN A 56 -11.03 -3.01 -3.97
N LEU A 57 -11.69 -2.49 -2.95
CA LEU A 57 -11.23 -2.54 -1.58
C LEU A 57 -12.12 -3.45 -0.74
N PRO A 58 -11.66 -3.92 0.43
CA PRO A 58 -12.53 -4.69 1.33
C PRO A 58 -13.77 -3.90 1.70
N ALA A 59 -14.88 -4.61 1.86
CA ALA A 59 -16.15 -3.97 2.20
C ALA A 59 -16.13 -3.32 3.58
N ASP A 60 -15.40 -3.90 4.52
CA ASP A 60 -15.30 -3.39 5.89
C ASP A 60 -14.41 -2.15 5.90
N LYS A 61 -15.00 -1.02 6.28
CA LYS A 61 -14.29 0.27 6.32
C LYS A 61 -13.26 0.36 7.43
N ASP A 62 -13.23 -0.59 8.36
CA ASP A 62 -12.22 -0.67 9.39
C ASP A 62 -11.03 -1.53 8.97
N SER A 63 -11.06 -2.09 7.77
CA SER A 63 -9.95 -2.90 7.24
C SER A 63 -8.66 -2.10 7.24
N LEU A 64 -7.57 -2.77 7.57
CA LEU A 64 -6.25 -2.16 7.58
C LEU A 64 -5.71 -2.15 6.16
N LEU A 65 -5.55 -0.96 5.59
CA LEU A 65 -5.06 -0.78 4.23
C LEU A 65 -3.66 -0.18 4.26
N VAL A 66 -2.77 -0.69 3.43
CA VAL A 66 -1.43 -0.12 3.27
C VAL A 66 -1.15 0.08 1.79
N PHE A 67 -1.00 1.34 1.40
CA PHE A 67 -0.70 1.71 0.02
C PHE A 67 0.80 1.92 -0.14
N TYR A 68 1.34 1.52 -1.27
CA TYR A 68 2.75 1.80 -1.57
C TYR A 68 2.95 1.94 -3.08
N CYS A 69 4.03 2.61 -3.45
CA CYS A 69 4.47 2.66 -4.84
C CYS A 69 5.96 2.31 -4.93
N SER A 70 6.76 3.08 -5.67
CA SER A 70 8.14 2.65 -5.97
C SER A 70 9.14 3.00 -4.88
N ASN A 71 9.14 4.27 -4.45
CA ASN A 71 10.17 4.82 -3.56
C ASN A 71 9.60 6.05 -2.85
N PRO A 72 10.38 6.67 -1.92
CA PRO A 72 9.86 7.81 -1.15
C PRO A 72 9.47 9.03 -1.96
N LEU A 73 9.98 9.17 -3.18
CA LEU A 73 9.66 10.33 -4.02
C LEU A 73 8.35 10.18 -4.76
N CYS A 74 7.82 8.98 -4.84
CA CYS A 74 6.58 8.70 -5.55
C CYS A 74 5.38 9.19 -4.74
N ARG A 75 4.48 9.93 -5.37
CA ARG A 75 3.31 10.48 -4.71
C ARG A 75 2.02 9.73 -4.98
N LYS A 76 2.09 8.67 -5.78
CA LYS A 76 0.90 7.90 -6.14
C LYS A 76 0.27 7.23 -4.93
N ALA A 77 1.10 6.70 -4.03
CA ALA A 77 0.57 6.00 -2.86
C ALA A 77 -0.15 6.93 -1.89
N PRO A 78 0.43 8.08 -1.49
CA PRO A 78 -0.32 9.01 -0.64
C PRO A 78 -1.62 9.49 -1.27
N ASN A 79 -1.60 9.75 -2.58
CA ASN A 79 -2.81 10.20 -3.28
C ASN A 79 -3.88 9.11 -3.29
N ALA A 80 -3.50 7.88 -3.56
CA ALA A 80 -4.44 6.76 -3.54
C ALA A 80 -4.97 6.51 -2.13
N ALA A 81 -4.11 6.62 -1.12
CA ALA A 81 -4.51 6.45 0.27
C ALA A 81 -5.50 7.53 0.69
N ARG A 82 -5.30 8.76 0.25
CA ARG A 82 -6.24 9.84 0.55
C ARG A 82 -7.61 9.55 -0.06
N ARG A 83 -7.65 8.98 -1.26
CA ARG A 83 -8.92 8.57 -1.87
C ARG A 83 -9.65 7.57 -0.97
N ALA A 84 -8.93 6.60 -0.42
CA ALA A 84 -9.54 5.62 0.48
C ALA A 84 -10.12 6.30 1.73
N LYS A 85 -9.41 7.27 2.29
CA LYS A 85 -9.92 8.04 3.42
C LYS A 85 -11.22 8.74 3.04
N GLN A 86 -11.28 9.34 1.86
CA GLN A 86 -12.48 10.02 1.39
C GLN A 86 -13.64 9.05 1.18
N MET A 87 -13.35 7.79 0.90
CA MET A 87 -14.35 6.74 0.77
C MET A 87 -14.85 6.22 2.13
N GLY A 88 -14.27 6.70 3.23
CA GLY A 88 -14.70 6.31 4.57
C GLY A 88 -13.81 5.30 5.28
N TYR A 89 -12.69 4.91 4.68
CA TYR A 89 -11.78 3.97 5.33
C TYR A 89 -10.99 4.71 6.43
N GLY A 90 -11.03 4.16 7.64
CA GLY A 90 -10.44 4.83 8.81
C GLY A 90 -9.04 4.36 9.16
N ASN A 91 -8.58 3.26 8.59
CA ASN A 91 -7.32 2.64 9.00
C ASN A 91 -6.38 2.52 7.80
N VAL A 92 -5.92 3.67 7.31
CA VAL A 92 -5.16 3.76 6.06
C VAL A 92 -3.71 4.16 6.36
N HIS A 93 -2.78 3.36 5.84
CA HIS A 93 -1.35 3.57 6.01
C HIS A 93 -0.67 3.73 4.65
N VAL A 94 0.50 4.35 4.67
CA VAL A 94 1.36 4.46 3.49
C VAL A 94 2.74 3.91 3.87
N MET A 95 3.25 2.98 3.06
CA MET A 95 4.63 2.55 3.17
C MET A 95 5.46 3.40 2.21
N SER A 96 5.97 4.52 2.72
CA SER A 96 6.68 5.50 1.90
C SER A 96 7.93 4.95 1.25
N ALA A 97 8.60 4.00 1.89
CA ALA A 97 9.81 3.39 1.31
C ALA A 97 9.50 2.66 0.00
N GLY A 98 8.26 2.25 -0.20
CA GLY A 98 7.82 1.61 -1.43
C GLY A 98 8.43 0.24 -1.64
N ILE A 99 8.22 -0.31 -2.84
CA ILE A 99 8.77 -1.62 -3.16
C ILE A 99 10.30 -1.61 -3.11
N THR A 100 10.94 -0.48 -3.43
CA THR A 100 12.38 -0.35 -3.33
C THR A 100 12.87 -0.60 -1.90
N GLY A 101 12.22 0.03 -0.92
CA GLY A 101 12.58 -0.16 0.48
C GLY A 101 12.30 -1.58 0.97
N TRP A 102 11.21 -2.17 0.50
CA TRP A 102 10.87 -3.55 0.82
C TRP A 102 11.96 -4.51 0.32
N LEU A 103 12.41 -4.33 -0.93
CA LEU A 103 13.48 -5.13 -1.51
C LEU A 103 14.81 -4.91 -0.80
N ASN A 104 15.12 -3.66 -0.47
CA ASN A 104 16.36 -3.34 0.25
C ASN A 104 16.39 -3.99 1.63
N ALA A 105 15.24 -4.16 2.26
CA ALA A 105 15.13 -4.84 3.54
C ALA A 105 15.17 -6.37 3.39
N LYS A 106 15.27 -6.87 2.17
CA LYS A 106 15.37 -8.31 1.86
C LYS A 106 14.17 -9.10 2.37
N LEU A 107 13.00 -8.50 2.31
CA LEU A 107 11.76 -9.16 2.72
C LEU A 107 11.18 -9.99 1.57
N PRO A 108 10.33 -10.97 1.88
CA PRO A 108 9.76 -11.84 0.84
C PRO A 108 8.94 -11.06 -0.17
N THR A 109 8.97 -11.50 -1.42
CA THR A 109 8.14 -10.92 -2.48
C THR A 109 7.41 -12.01 -3.22
N GLU A 110 6.40 -11.59 -3.98
CA GLU A 110 5.74 -12.41 -4.97
C GLU A 110 5.97 -11.83 -6.34
N SER A 111 5.84 -12.64 -7.37
CA SER A 111 5.96 -12.21 -8.75
C SER A 111 5.00 -13.01 -9.61
N GLY A 112 4.82 -12.55 -10.85
CA GLY A 112 3.95 -13.21 -11.80
C GLY A 112 2.52 -12.70 -11.71
N GLU A 113 1.70 -13.20 -12.62
CA GLU A 113 0.29 -12.76 -12.70
C GLU A 113 -0.62 -13.59 -11.77
#